data_1c60048692144a4264937f6d785521a6
#
_entry.id   1c60048692144a4264937f6d785521a6
#
_cell.length_a   1.000
_cell.length_b   1.000
_cell.length_c   1.000
_cell.angle_alpha   90.00
_cell.angle_beta   90.00
_cell.angle_gamma   90.00
#
_symmetry.space_group_name_H-M   'P 1'
#
loop_
_entity.id
_entity.type
_entity.pdbx_description
1 polymer ?
#
loop_
_entity_poly.entity_id
_entity_poly.type
_entity_poly.pdbx_seq_one_letter_code
_entity_poly.pdbx_strand_id
1 'polypeptide(L)'
;MPSRPQRYLEQRKQDIIRAAKQMFVQQGYASTTISQIASEAEMATGTLYRYFKSKDELIWAVSHEHIEEGLQVFTTLEEESTSAGDQLLEILLKPYQNTDTDQSRQDAVISLESTLAALRNDELKEKVATDISISIDALTELIQKAQAQGEVNPRFSPSALSALLHGTASGLASLRPLLSEDSTYIVAAQDLLIELVESLCSPSLARRSQDKKNVPATPE
;
A
#
# COMPACT_ATOMS: atom_id res chain seq x y z
N MET A 1 0.77 -15.52 -23.07
CA MET A 1 2.14 -15.40 -22.50
C MET A 1 2.91 -14.35 -23.29
N PRO A 2 3.57 -13.37 -22.66
CA PRO A 2 4.37 -12.36 -23.36
C PRO A 2 5.52 -12.98 -24.14
N SER A 3 5.89 -12.39 -25.27
CA SER A 3 7.01 -12.82 -26.10
C SER A 3 8.36 -12.65 -25.36
N ARG A 4 9.44 -13.38 -25.78
CA ARG A 4 10.78 -13.20 -25.21
C ARG A 4 11.26 -11.74 -25.16
N PRO A 5 11.09 -10.91 -26.21
CA PRO A 5 11.45 -9.49 -26.14
C PRO A 5 10.65 -8.71 -25.11
N GLN A 6 9.35 -8.98 -24.94
CA GLN A 6 8.50 -8.30 -23.95
C GLN A 6 8.91 -8.62 -22.52
N ARG A 7 9.22 -9.90 -22.23
CA ARG A 7 9.73 -10.28 -20.89
C ARG A 7 11.05 -9.59 -20.56
N TYR A 8 11.93 -9.47 -21.53
CA TYR A 8 13.21 -8.78 -21.34
C TYR A 8 13.00 -7.29 -21.04
N LEU A 9 12.11 -6.62 -21.79
CA LEU A 9 11.80 -5.22 -21.56
C LEU A 9 11.18 -4.97 -20.19
N GLU A 10 10.25 -5.85 -19.79
CA GLU A 10 9.64 -5.78 -18.46
C GLU A 10 10.67 -6.01 -17.35
N GLN A 11 11.53 -7.03 -17.48
CA GLN A 11 12.59 -7.27 -16.51
C GLN A 11 13.51 -6.05 -16.36
N ARG A 12 13.90 -5.41 -17.48
CA ARG A 12 14.75 -4.20 -17.44
C ARG A 12 14.04 -3.01 -16.79
N LYS A 13 12.71 -2.88 -17.01
CA LYS A 13 11.91 -1.86 -16.33
C LYS A 13 11.90 -2.09 -14.82
N GLN A 14 11.73 -3.33 -14.38
CA GLN A 14 11.77 -3.71 -12.96
C GLN A 14 13.16 -3.47 -12.34
N ASP A 15 14.25 -3.77 -13.06
CA ASP A 15 15.60 -3.47 -12.59
C ASP A 15 15.79 -1.96 -12.34
N ILE A 16 15.26 -1.11 -13.22
CA ILE A 16 15.30 0.36 -13.06
C ILE A 16 14.48 0.81 -11.86
N ILE A 17 13.26 0.29 -11.68
CA ILE A 17 12.38 0.64 -10.55
C ILE A 17 13.04 0.27 -9.23
N ARG A 18 13.64 -0.91 -9.15
CA ARG A 18 14.37 -1.38 -7.96
C ARG A 18 15.55 -0.48 -7.63
N ALA A 19 16.38 -0.13 -8.62
CA ALA A 19 17.49 0.80 -8.45
C ALA A 19 17.01 2.19 -8.02
N ALA A 20 15.92 2.68 -8.60
CA ALA A 20 15.32 3.96 -8.23
C ALA A 20 14.82 3.94 -6.77
N LYS A 21 14.08 2.88 -6.36
CA LYS A 21 13.63 2.70 -4.96
C LYS A 21 14.80 2.78 -4.00
N GLN A 22 15.86 2.01 -4.26
CA GLN A 22 17.05 1.98 -3.44
C GLN A 22 17.70 3.36 -3.31
N MET A 23 17.90 4.07 -4.41
CA MET A 23 18.51 5.40 -4.42
C MET A 23 17.64 6.45 -3.71
N PHE A 24 16.31 6.42 -3.92
CA PHE A 24 15.39 7.34 -3.24
C PHE A 24 15.35 7.13 -1.73
N VAL A 25 15.41 5.88 -1.27
CA VAL A 25 15.46 5.55 0.15
C VAL A 25 16.78 5.97 0.80
N GLN A 26 17.92 5.74 0.10
CA GLN A 26 19.25 6.00 0.68
C GLN A 26 19.59 7.49 0.79
N GLN A 27 19.27 8.29 -0.23
CA GLN A 27 19.71 9.68 -0.30
C GLN A 27 18.58 10.70 -0.55
N GLY A 28 17.34 10.23 -0.59
CA GLY A 28 16.15 11.05 -0.83
C GLY A 28 15.91 11.37 -2.30
N TYR A 29 14.66 11.65 -2.64
CA TYR A 29 14.24 11.98 -4.00
C TYR A 29 14.99 13.19 -4.56
N ALA A 30 15.09 14.29 -3.80
CA ALA A 30 15.70 15.55 -4.28
C ALA A 30 17.16 15.37 -4.70
N SER A 31 17.95 14.63 -3.91
CA SER A 31 19.40 14.42 -4.11
C SER A 31 19.73 13.35 -5.16
N THR A 32 18.78 12.49 -5.50
CA THR A 32 18.97 11.42 -6.47
C THR A 32 18.93 11.98 -7.91
N THR A 33 19.85 11.52 -8.76
CA THR A 33 19.90 11.86 -10.19
C THR A 33 19.60 10.65 -11.05
N ILE A 34 19.07 10.89 -12.27
CA ILE A 34 18.84 9.81 -13.26
C ILE A 34 20.12 9.04 -13.59
N SER A 35 21.27 9.75 -13.61
CA SER A 35 22.57 9.13 -13.89
C SER A 35 22.99 8.14 -12.79
N GLN A 36 22.71 8.46 -11.52
CA GLN A 36 22.97 7.55 -10.40
C GLN A 36 22.08 6.31 -10.47
N ILE A 37 20.77 6.51 -10.75
CA ILE A 37 19.84 5.38 -10.93
C ILE A 37 20.27 4.50 -12.10
N ALA A 38 20.70 5.07 -13.23
CA ALA A 38 21.18 4.31 -14.38
C ALA A 38 22.44 3.50 -14.04
N SER A 39 23.36 4.09 -13.27
CA SER A 39 24.57 3.40 -12.78
C SER A 39 24.23 2.25 -11.86
N GLU A 40 23.31 2.44 -10.93
CA GLU A 40 22.81 1.40 -9.99
C GLU A 40 22.12 0.25 -10.74
N ALA A 41 21.34 0.58 -11.80
CA ALA A 41 20.68 -0.40 -12.68
C ALA A 41 21.63 -1.03 -13.72
N GLU A 42 22.95 -0.78 -13.63
CA GLU A 42 23.98 -1.28 -14.54
C GLU A 42 23.67 -0.98 -16.02
N MET A 43 23.26 0.26 -16.31
CA MET A 43 22.95 0.68 -17.68
C MET A 43 23.42 2.11 -18.00
N ALA A 44 23.50 2.43 -19.28
CA ALA A 44 23.77 3.79 -19.71
C ALA A 44 22.54 4.69 -19.46
N THR A 45 22.76 5.94 -19.03
CA THR A 45 21.70 6.95 -18.79
C THR A 45 20.77 7.11 -19.99
N GLY A 46 21.30 7.10 -21.22
CA GLY A 46 20.49 7.15 -22.44
C GLY A 46 19.57 5.93 -22.64
N THR A 47 19.94 4.77 -22.07
CA THR A 47 19.10 3.58 -22.08
C THR A 47 17.94 3.75 -21.10
N LEU A 48 18.18 4.29 -19.91
CA LEU A 48 17.14 4.55 -18.91
C LEU A 48 16.06 5.49 -19.46
N TYR A 49 16.44 6.57 -20.17
CA TYR A 49 15.49 7.50 -20.77
C TYR A 49 14.55 6.88 -21.82
N ARG A 50 14.84 5.69 -22.32
CA ARG A 50 13.91 4.94 -23.20
C ARG A 50 12.77 4.30 -22.42
N TYR A 51 12.91 4.09 -21.11
CA TYR A 51 11.92 3.50 -20.23
C TYR A 51 11.16 4.56 -19.42
N PHE A 52 11.88 5.56 -18.91
CA PHE A 52 11.32 6.61 -18.05
C PHE A 52 11.84 7.98 -18.50
N LYS A 53 10.91 8.90 -18.75
CA LYS A 53 11.22 10.22 -19.32
C LYS A 53 11.76 11.21 -18.28
N SER A 54 11.45 10.99 -17.00
CA SER A 54 11.80 11.89 -15.92
C SER A 54 12.00 11.15 -14.59
N LYS A 55 12.58 11.85 -13.60
CA LYS A 55 12.67 11.37 -12.24
C LYS A 55 11.29 11.30 -11.57
N ASP A 56 10.37 12.19 -11.94
CA ASP A 56 8.99 12.19 -11.48
C ASP A 56 8.25 10.93 -11.95
N GLU A 57 8.48 10.50 -13.18
CA GLU A 57 7.92 9.24 -13.69
C GLU A 57 8.48 8.02 -12.93
N LEU A 58 9.74 8.06 -12.53
CA LEU A 58 10.38 7.00 -11.75
C LEU A 58 9.81 6.92 -10.31
N ILE A 59 9.65 8.07 -9.61
CA ILE A 59 9.11 8.02 -8.24
C ILE A 59 7.66 7.54 -8.26
N TRP A 60 6.88 7.95 -9.26
CA TRP A 60 5.54 7.40 -9.46
C TRP A 60 5.57 5.89 -9.71
N ALA A 61 6.44 5.40 -10.60
CA ALA A 61 6.50 3.98 -10.92
C ALA A 61 6.87 3.13 -9.70
N VAL A 62 7.78 3.61 -8.83
CA VAL A 62 8.13 2.96 -7.57
C VAL A 62 6.93 2.93 -6.60
N SER A 63 6.21 4.04 -6.50
CA SER A 63 5.00 4.12 -5.65
C SER A 63 3.86 3.27 -6.18
N HIS A 64 3.66 3.24 -7.50
CA HIS A 64 2.63 2.46 -8.18
C HIS A 64 2.83 0.95 -7.99
N GLU A 65 4.06 0.45 -8.07
CA GLU A 65 4.38 -0.96 -7.82
C GLU A 65 3.91 -1.40 -6.42
N HIS A 66 4.14 -0.57 -5.41
CA HIS A 66 3.66 -0.84 -4.05
C HIS A 66 2.12 -0.90 -3.95
N ILE A 67 1.41 -0.08 -4.73
CA ILE A 67 -0.06 -0.10 -4.80
C ILE A 67 -0.54 -1.37 -5.50
N GLU A 68 0.11 -1.77 -6.60
CA GLU A 68 -0.21 -3.03 -7.29
C GLU A 68 -0.03 -4.25 -6.38
N GLU A 69 1.06 -4.29 -5.59
CA GLU A 69 1.29 -5.33 -4.58
C GLU A 69 0.16 -5.34 -3.53
N GLY A 70 -0.28 -4.17 -3.08
CA GLY A 70 -1.41 -4.02 -2.18
C GLY A 70 -2.71 -4.56 -2.77
N LEU A 71 -3.00 -4.25 -4.05
CA LEU A 71 -4.21 -4.72 -4.75
C LEU A 71 -4.21 -6.23 -4.98
N GLN A 72 -3.04 -6.86 -5.17
CA GLN A 72 -2.95 -8.33 -5.28
C GLN A 72 -3.42 -9.04 -4.00
N VAL A 73 -3.29 -8.40 -2.84
CA VAL A 73 -3.80 -8.94 -1.57
C VAL A 73 -5.31 -9.13 -1.63
N PHE A 74 -6.07 -8.18 -2.20
CA PHE A 74 -7.52 -8.31 -2.36
C PHE A 74 -7.88 -9.56 -3.17
N THR A 75 -7.17 -9.80 -4.28
CA THR A 75 -7.40 -10.97 -5.14
C THR A 75 -7.09 -12.28 -4.41
N THR A 76 -5.95 -12.32 -3.70
CA THR A 76 -5.55 -13.53 -2.95
C THR A 76 -6.56 -13.86 -1.84
N LEU A 77 -7.00 -12.84 -1.08
CA LEU A 77 -7.98 -13.03 -0.01
C LEU A 77 -9.36 -13.42 -0.54
N GLU A 78 -9.73 -12.97 -1.74
CA GLU A 78 -10.98 -13.37 -2.39
C GLU A 78 -10.99 -14.88 -2.75
N GLU A 79 -9.84 -15.44 -3.10
CA GLU A 79 -9.68 -16.87 -3.34
C GLU A 79 -9.67 -17.70 -2.04
N GLU A 80 -9.18 -17.15 -0.94
CA GLU A 80 -9.01 -17.84 0.33
C GLU A 80 -10.22 -17.74 1.27
N SER A 81 -11.02 -16.68 1.17
CA SER A 81 -12.15 -16.42 2.09
C SER A 81 -13.42 -16.04 1.34
N THR A 82 -14.54 -16.62 1.78
CA THR A 82 -15.89 -16.28 1.28
C THR A 82 -16.52 -15.10 2.01
N SER A 83 -16.01 -14.73 3.20
CA SER A 83 -16.49 -13.61 4.01
C SER A 83 -15.77 -12.33 3.60
N ALA A 84 -16.50 -11.39 3.05
CA ALA A 84 -15.97 -10.09 2.68
C ALA A 84 -15.56 -9.24 3.90
N GLY A 85 -16.23 -9.45 5.02
CA GLY A 85 -15.87 -8.80 6.30
C GLY A 85 -14.56 -9.34 6.88
N ASP A 86 -14.28 -10.66 6.78
CA ASP A 86 -12.99 -11.23 7.18
C ASP A 86 -11.86 -10.71 6.28
N GLN A 87 -12.10 -10.60 4.97
CA GLN A 87 -11.15 -9.99 4.03
C GLN A 87 -10.86 -8.52 4.38
N LEU A 88 -11.91 -7.75 4.71
CA LEU A 88 -11.77 -6.35 5.11
C LEU A 88 -10.91 -6.21 6.37
N LEU A 89 -11.15 -7.01 7.39
CA LEU A 89 -10.37 -7.02 8.62
C LEU A 89 -8.89 -7.37 8.33
N GLU A 90 -8.64 -8.38 7.52
CA GLU A 90 -7.29 -8.82 7.20
C GLU A 90 -6.50 -7.75 6.42
N ILE A 91 -7.11 -7.09 5.43
CA ILE A 91 -6.50 -5.99 4.69
C ILE A 91 -6.14 -4.83 5.63
N LEU A 92 -7.03 -4.49 6.56
CA LEU A 92 -6.78 -3.41 7.51
C LEU A 92 -5.72 -3.76 8.56
N LEU A 93 -5.60 -5.05 8.93
CA LEU A 93 -4.63 -5.51 9.92
C LEU A 93 -3.24 -5.78 9.34
N LYS A 94 -3.15 -6.18 8.07
CA LYS A 94 -1.91 -6.58 7.41
C LYS A 94 -0.77 -5.58 7.52
N PRO A 95 -0.99 -4.25 7.33
CA PRO A 95 0.08 -3.26 7.47
C PRO A 95 0.68 -3.21 8.88
N TYR A 96 -0.05 -3.68 9.88
CA TYR A 96 0.35 -3.63 11.28
C TYR A 96 0.99 -4.93 11.78
N GLN A 97 0.83 -6.02 11.02
CA GLN A 97 1.46 -7.31 11.29
C GLN A 97 2.91 -7.35 10.79
N ASN A 98 3.29 -6.44 9.89
CA ASN A 98 4.66 -6.35 9.40
C ASN A 98 5.55 -5.73 10.48
N THR A 99 6.41 -6.56 11.07
CA THR A 99 7.41 -6.16 12.07
C THR A 99 8.71 -5.64 11.45
N ASP A 100 8.86 -5.67 10.12
CA ASP A 100 10.01 -5.11 9.43
C ASP A 100 9.90 -3.58 9.38
N THR A 101 10.52 -2.96 10.37
CA THR A 101 10.53 -1.50 10.55
C THR A 101 11.33 -0.79 9.46
N ASP A 102 12.35 -1.43 8.89
CA ASP A 102 13.12 -0.86 7.78
C ASP A 102 12.30 -0.84 6.50
N GLN A 103 11.57 -1.90 6.17
CA GLN A 103 10.65 -1.92 5.03
C GLN A 103 9.53 -0.89 5.20
N SER A 104 8.90 -0.84 6.37
CA SER A 104 7.83 0.13 6.67
C SER A 104 8.31 1.57 6.53
N ARG A 105 9.56 1.86 6.95
CA ARG A 105 10.19 3.18 6.77
C ARG A 105 10.43 3.49 5.30
N GLN A 106 10.93 2.53 4.53
CA GLN A 106 11.18 2.72 3.10
C GLN A 106 9.88 3.02 2.35
N ASP A 107 8.82 2.30 2.62
CA ASP A 107 7.53 2.47 1.97
C ASP A 107 6.89 3.82 2.35
N ALA A 108 7.02 4.25 3.61
CA ALA A 108 6.59 5.58 4.06
C ALA A 108 7.37 6.70 3.33
N VAL A 109 8.69 6.58 3.21
CA VAL A 109 9.53 7.56 2.49
C VAL A 109 9.08 7.66 1.03
N ILE A 110 8.92 6.55 0.33
CA ILE A 110 8.49 6.53 -1.08
C ILE A 110 7.10 7.15 -1.24
N SER A 111 6.15 6.78 -0.38
CA SER A 111 4.78 7.32 -0.42
C SER A 111 4.75 8.84 -0.22
N LEU A 112 5.48 9.33 0.80
CA LEU A 112 5.55 10.76 1.11
C LEU A 112 6.27 11.56 0.01
N GLU A 113 7.39 11.07 -0.53
CA GLU A 113 8.13 11.71 -1.63
C GLU A 113 7.30 11.74 -2.92
N SER A 114 6.60 10.64 -3.25
CA SER A 114 5.69 10.59 -4.39
C SER A 114 4.54 11.59 -4.25
N THR A 115 3.92 11.65 -3.07
CA THR A 115 2.86 12.63 -2.76
C THR A 115 3.37 14.06 -2.86
N LEU A 116 4.55 14.35 -2.29
CA LEU A 116 5.14 15.68 -2.35
C LEU A 116 5.51 16.09 -3.78
N ALA A 117 6.03 15.17 -4.59
CA ALA A 117 6.31 15.41 -6.00
C ALA A 117 5.02 15.67 -6.79
N ALA A 118 3.96 14.88 -6.53
CA ALA A 118 2.66 15.06 -7.16
C ALA A 118 2.01 16.41 -6.86
N LEU A 119 2.17 16.94 -5.64
CA LEU A 119 1.67 18.27 -5.28
C LEU A 119 2.37 19.43 -6.03
N ARG A 120 3.48 19.16 -6.71
CA ARG A 120 4.30 20.15 -7.46
C ARG A 120 4.28 19.93 -8.98
N ASN A 121 3.67 18.85 -9.44
CA ASN A 121 3.63 18.45 -10.84
C ASN A 121 2.24 17.91 -11.20
N ASP A 122 1.50 18.63 -12.04
CA ASP A 122 0.11 18.29 -12.38
C ASP A 122 -0.03 16.95 -13.11
N GLU A 123 0.91 16.58 -13.99
CA GLU A 123 0.90 15.28 -14.68
C GLU A 123 1.07 14.13 -13.67
N LEU A 124 1.99 14.29 -12.73
CA LEU A 124 2.22 13.29 -11.68
C LEU A 124 1.04 13.22 -10.72
N LYS A 125 0.43 14.37 -10.40
CA LYS A 125 -0.78 14.46 -9.57
C LYS A 125 -1.93 13.63 -10.12
N GLU A 126 -2.17 13.70 -11.43
CA GLU A 126 -3.22 12.89 -12.06
C GLU A 126 -2.95 11.37 -11.92
N LYS A 127 -1.70 10.95 -12.11
CA LYS A 127 -1.30 9.55 -11.95
C LYS A 127 -1.48 9.07 -10.51
N VAL A 128 -0.96 9.80 -9.54
CA VAL A 128 -1.08 9.45 -8.10
C VAL A 128 -2.53 9.49 -7.64
N ALA A 129 -3.33 10.46 -8.10
CA ALA A 129 -4.75 10.52 -7.79
C ALA A 129 -5.51 9.31 -8.36
N THR A 130 -5.15 8.85 -9.56
CA THR A 130 -5.71 7.64 -10.16
C THR A 130 -5.39 6.41 -9.31
N ASP A 131 -4.15 6.24 -8.86
CA ASP A 131 -3.72 5.14 -8.02
C ASP A 131 -4.47 5.11 -6.68
N ILE A 132 -4.62 6.26 -6.04
CA ILE A 132 -5.41 6.41 -4.81
C ILE A 132 -6.88 6.03 -5.07
N SER A 133 -7.45 6.48 -6.18
CA SER A 133 -8.84 6.17 -6.55
C SER A 133 -9.03 4.67 -6.75
N ILE A 134 -8.12 3.99 -7.44
CA ILE A 134 -8.15 2.53 -7.63
C ILE A 134 -8.15 1.79 -6.29
N SER A 135 -7.32 2.23 -5.34
CA SER A 135 -7.26 1.62 -4.00
C SER A 135 -8.56 1.83 -3.21
N ILE A 136 -9.14 3.05 -3.28
CA ILE A 136 -10.42 3.37 -2.62
C ILE A 136 -11.57 2.61 -3.27
N ASP A 137 -11.59 2.47 -4.60
CA ASP A 137 -12.63 1.76 -5.33
C ASP A 137 -12.61 0.25 -5.00
N ALA A 138 -11.43 -0.38 -4.96
CA ALA A 138 -11.29 -1.77 -4.55
C ALA A 138 -11.83 -2.01 -3.13
N LEU A 139 -11.49 -1.11 -2.19
CA LEU A 139 -12.01 -1.18 -0.83
C LEU A 139 -13.53 -0.92 -0.78
N THR A 140 -14.05 -0.05 -1.65
CA THR A 140 -15.48 0.25 -1.76
C THR A 140 -16.27 -0.98 -2.22
N GLU A 141 -15.77 -1.68 -3.24
CA GLU A 141 -16.38 -2.93 -3.73
C GLU A 141 -16.39 -4.02 -2.63
N LEU A 142 -15.31 -4.17 -1.89
CA LEU A 142 -15.24 -5.11 -0.78
C LEU A 142 -16.25 -4.77 0.34
N ILE A 143 -16.38 -3.50 0.71
CA ILE A 143 -17.37 -3.05 1.71
C ILE A 143 -18.80 -3.28 1.22
N GLN A 144 -19.08 -3.01 -0.05
CA GLN A 144 -20.40 -3.30 -0.66
C GLN A 144 -20.73 -4.79 -0.59
N LYS A 145 -19.75 -5.65 -0.91
CA LYS A 145 -19.89 -7.11 -0.79
C LYS A 145 -20.16 -7.53 0.64
N ALA A 146 -19.42 -6.97 1.62
CA ALA A 146 -19.65 -7.24 3.04
C ALA A 146 -21.02 -6.76 3.53
N GLN A 147 -21.52 -5.63 3.03
CA GLN A 147 -22.87 -5.15 3.32
C GLN A 147 -23.95 -6.08 2.73
N ALA A 148 -23.75 -6.56 1.50
CA ALA A 148 -24.67 -7.50 0.87
C ALA A 148 -24.71 -8.86 1.60
N GLN A 149 -23.60 -9.27 2.22
CA GLN A 149 -23.51 -10.45 3.09
C GLN A 149 -24.06 -10.22 4.52
N GLY A 150 -24.48 -8.98 4.84
CA GLY A 150 -24.95 -8.62 6.18
C GLY A 150 -23.84 -8.53 7.24
N GLU A 151 -22.60 -8.44 6.81
CA GLU A 151 -21.40 -8.44 7.66
C GLU A 151 -20.95 -7.02 8.03
N VAL A 152 -21.30 -6.01 7.24
CA VAL A 152 -21.11 -4.59 7.55
C VAL A 152 -22.46 -3.88 7.54
N ASN A 153 -22.65 -2.93 8.46
CA ASN A 153 -23.91 -2.20 8.61
C ASN A 153 -24.19 -1.33 7.37
N PRO A 154 -25.33 -1.55 6.67
CA PRO A 154 -25.64 -0.86 5.41
C PRO A 154 -25.96 0.64 5.57
N ARG A 155 -26.08 1.16 6.79
CA ARG A 155 -26.27 2.61 7.05
C ARG A 155 -25.07 3.46 6.65
N PHE A 156 -23.88 2.89 6.55
CA PHE A 156 -22.66 3.60 6.19
C PHE A 156 -22.50 3.63 4.67
N SER A 157 -22.14 4.78 4.12
CA SER A 157 -21.76 4.88 2.71
C SER A 157 -20.47 4.09 2.46
N PRO A 158 -20.45 3.11 1.55
CA PRO A 158 -19.24 2.34 1.26
C PRO A 158 -18.07 3.22 0.85
N SER A 159 -18.30 4.19 -0.06
CA SER A 159 -17.24 5.08 -0.55
C SER A 159 -16.71 6.02 0.53
N ALA A 160 -17.58 6.55 1.41
CA ALA A 160 -17.13 7.38 2.52
C ALA A 160 -16.33 6.59 3.54
N LEU A 161 -16.76 5.35 3.84
CA LEU A 161 -16.05 4.46 4.74
C LEU A 161 -14.69 4.06 4.16
N SER A 162 -14.64 3.71 2.87
CA SER A 162 -13.39 3.39 2.17
C SER A 162 -12.38 4.54 2.21
N ALA A 163 -12.83 5.76 1.90
CA ALA A 163 -11.96 6.93 1.93
C ALA A 163 -11.42 7.22 3.34
N LEU A 164 -12.26 7.05 4.38
CA LEU A 164 -11.85 7.20 5.77
C LEU A 164 -10.81 6.14 6.17
N LEU A 165 -11.07 4.88 5.89
CA LEU A 165 -10.18 3.78 6.22
C LEU A 165 -8.84 3.90 5.47
N HIS A 166 -8.87 4.18 4.18
CA HIS A 166 -7.67 4.41 3.38
C HIS A 166 -6.83 5.59 3.92
N GLY A 167 -7.46 6.73 4.20
CA GLY A 167 -6.79 7.90 4.75
C GLY A 167 -6.18 7.66 6.12
N THR A 168 -6.89 6.93 6.99
CA THR A 168 -6.40 6.57 8.33
C THR A 168 -5.22 5.61 8.24
N ALA A 169 -5.32 4.56 7.43
CA ALA A 169 -4.25 3.59 7.23
C ALA A 169 -2.98 4.25 6.67
N SER A 170 -3.12 5.08 5.62
CA SER A 170 -2.01 5.83 5.01
C SER A 170 -1.37 6.81 6.00
N GLY A 171 -2.19 7.51 6.80
CA GLY A 171 -1.71 8.42 7.84
C GLY A 171 -0.90 7.70 8.93
N LEU A 172 -1.42 6.60 9.47
CA LEU A 172 -0.73 5.80 10.47
C LEU A 172 0.57 5.17 9.91
N ALA A 173 0.54 4.65 8.68
CA ALA A 173 1.73 4.12 8.02
C ALA A 173 2.83 5.18 7.86
N SER A 174 2.47 6.43 7.58
CA SER A 174 3.42 7.55 7.45
C SER A 174 3.98 8.01 8.80
N LEU A 175 3.21 7.90 9.89
CA LEU A 175 3.63 8.32 11.24
C LEU A 175 4.47 7.27 11.96
N ARG A 176 4.22 5.99 11.71
CA ARG A 176 4.87 4.87 12.39
C ARG A 176 6.40 4.97 12.39
N PRO A 177 7.10 5.24 11.28
CA PRO A 177 8.55 5.33 11.26
C PRO A 177 9.13 6.56 11.97
N LEU A 178 8.30 7.55 12.30
CA LEU A 178 8.69 8.77 13.01
C LEU A 178 8.64 8.61 14.53
N LEU A 179 7.97 7.58 15.01
CA LEU A 179 7.77 7.30 16.43
C LEU A 179 8.55 6.05 16.82
N SER A 180 8.85 5.90 18.11
CA SER A 180 9.49 4.68 18.59
C SER A 180 8.58 3.47 18.38
N GLU A 181 9.15 2.29 18.20
CA GLU A 181 8.39 1.02 18.00
C GLU A 181 7.40 0.76 19.14
N ASP A 182 7.78 1.15 20.37
CA ASP A 182 6.94 1.04 21.57
C ASP A 182 6.00 2.25 21.77
N SER A 183 5.77 3.05 20.71
CA SER A 183 4.90 4.21 20.83
C SER A 183 3.48 3.81 21.19
N THR A 184 3.09 4.08 22.42
CA THR A 184 1.74 3.81 22.94
C THR A 184 0.66 4.49 22.11
N TYR A 185 0.97 5.61 21.43
CA TYR A 185 0.02 6.33 20.58
C TYR A 185 -0.31 5.55 19.31
N ILE A 186 0.70 4.96 18.66
CA ILE A 186 0.48 4.18 17.43
C ILE A 186 -0.27 2.89 17.75
N VAL A 187 0.16 2.17 18.79
CA VAL A 187 -0.52 0.93 19.22
C VAL A 187 -1.97 1.21 19.59
N ALA A 188 -2.22 2.23 20.43
CA ALA A 188 -3.58 2.59 20.82
C ALA A 188 -4.45 3.07 19.64
N ALA A 189 -3.87 3.78 18.65
CA ALA A 189 -4.62 4.18 17.46
C ALA A 189 -4.95 2.99 16.57
N GLN A 190 -4.06 2.02 16.45
CA GLN A 190 -4.28 0.77 15.74
C GLN A 190 -5.37 -0.07 16.41
N ASP A 191 -5.29 -0.26 17.72
CA ASP A 191 -6.28 -1.00 18.50
C ASP A 191 -7.67 -0.35 18.37
N LEU A 192 -7.74 0.98 18.47
CA LEU A 192 -8.99 1.72 18.29
C LEU A 192 -9.54 1.59 16.86
N LEU A 193 -8.68 1.63 15.84
CA LEU A 193 -9.11 1.42 14.46
C LEU A 193 -9.73 0.03 14.27
N ILE A 194 -9.11 -1.00 14.85
CA ILE A 194 -9.61 -2.36 14.83
C ILE A 194 -10.99 -2.43 15.52
N GLU A 195 -11.11 -1.87 16.74
CA GLU A 195 -12.37 -1.83 17.48
C GLU A 195 -13.47 -1.09 16.71
N LEU A 196 -13.12 0.03 16.05
CA LEU A 196 -14.05 0.76 15.21
C LEU A 196 -14.55 -0.08 14.05
N VAL A 197 -13.65 -0.76 13.33
CA VAL A 197 -14.03 -1.63 12.21
C VAL A 197 -14.87 -2.82 12.71
N GLU A 198 -14.49 -3.45 13.81
CA GLU A 198 -15.29 -4.52 14.44
C GLU A 198 -16.69 -4.02 14.83
N SER A 199 -16.81 -2.78 15.30
CA SER A 199 -18.11 -2.17 15.65
C SER A 199 -18.99 -1.85 14.43
N LEU A 200 -18.37 -1.66 13.26
CA LEU A 200 -19.09 -1.49 11.98
C LEU A 200 -19.59 -2.83 11.43
N CYS A 201 -18.96 -3.92 11.84
CA CYS A 201 -19.30 -5.26 11.45
C CYS A 201 -20.50 -5.79 12.27
N SER A 202 -21.19 -6.78 11.74
CA SER A 202 -22.27 -7.44 12.47
C SER A 202 -21.72 -8.23 13.67
N PRO A 203 -22.53 -8.49 14.73
CA PRO A 203 -22.07 -9.20 15.93
C PRO A 203 -21.48 -10.59 15.67
N SER A 204 -21.79 -11.20 14.53
CA SER A 204 -21.23 -12.50 14.11
C SER A 204 -19.75 -12.40 13.70
N LEU A 205 -19.34 -11.29 13.06
CA LEU A 205 -17.96 -11.04 12.67
C LEU A 205 -17.11 -10.58 13.86
N ALA A 206 -17.64 -9.72 14.71
CA ALA A 206 -16.96 -9.28 15.92
C ALA A 206 -16.52 -10.46 16.82
N ARG A 207 -17.31 -11.54 16.89
CA ARG A 207 -16.93 -12.76 17.63
C ARG A 207 -15.79 -13.54 16.96
N ARG A 208 -15.79 -13.66 15.63
CA ARG A 208 -14.73 -14.37 14.88
C ARG A 208 -13.38 -13.66 14.97
N SER A 209 -13.38 -12.32 14.99
CA SER A 209 -12.19 -11.50 15.16
C SER A 209 -11.55 -11.68 16.53
N GLN A 210 -12.35 -11.80 17.60
CA GLN A 210 -11.85 -12.06 18.95
C GLN A 210 -11.24 -13.47 19.07
N ASP A 211 -11.81 -14.48 18.40
CA ASP A 211 -11.27 -15.83 18.38
C ASP A 211 -9.90 -15.90 17.68
N LYS A 212 -9.69 -15.14 16.59
CA LYS A 212 -8.40 -15.06 15.89
C LYS A 212 -7.30 -14.36 16.74
N LYS A 213 -7.65 -13.38 17.58
CA LYS A 213 -6.71 -12.72 18.50
C LYS A 213 -6.24 -13.64 19.64
N ASN A 214 -7.02 -14.65 19.99
CA ASN A 214 -6.75 -15.57 21.11
C ASN A 214 -6.01 -16.87 20.70
N VAL A 215 -5.59 -17.01 19.45
CA VAL A 215 -4.75 -18.14 19.03
C VAL A 215 -3.34 -17.91 19.56
N PRO A 216 -2.84 -18.74 20.50
CA PRO A 216 -1.49 -18.61 21.01
C PRO A 216 -0.48 -18.84 19.86
N ALA A 217 0.52 -17.97 19.76
CA ALA A 217 1.64 -18.17 18.85
C ALA A 217 2.19 -19.59 19.06
N THR A 218 2.22 -20.38 18.00
CA THR A 218 2.77 -21.74 18.02
C THR A 218 4.25 -21.59 18.40
N PRO A 219 4.73 -22.22 19.49
CA PRO A 219 6.16 -22.22 19.80
C PRO A 219 6.90 -23.01 18.74
N GLU A 220 7.94 -22.41 18.13
CA GLU A 220 8.95 -23.14 17.35
C GLU A 220 9.77 -24.09 18.21
#